data_77da591c40a4b41eb4cd7bf4cf5c7c8d
#
_entry.id   77da591c40a4b41eb4cd7bf4cf5c7c8d
#
_cell.length_a   1.000
_cell.length_b   1.000
_cell.length_c   1.000
_cell.angle_alpha   90.00
_cell.angle_beta   90.00
_cell.angle_gamma   90.00
#
_symmetry.space_group_name_H-M   'P 1'
#
loop_
_entity.id
_entity.type
_entity.pdbx_description
1 polymer ?
#
loop_
_entity_poly.entity_id
_entity_poly.type
_entity_poly.pdbx_seq_one_letter_code
_entity_poly.pdbx_strand_id
1 'polypeptide(L)'
;LAANVAALSGDLRIVIQKSRYVLTLYKGVTPVKSYWAAFGKGYRGGDKRRKGDKRTPEGEFYICTINHSKRFYKFMGLSYPGVPHANDALESGIITSREYDAIKKANEERRQPPWETGLGGAVGIHGRIADAAVRRLPDPLNWTDGCIALNNEDVDEIYSVVSVGTPVIIVP
;
A
#
# COMPACT_ATOMS: atom_id res chain seq x y z
N LEU A 1 9.84 22.36 -13.67
CA LEU A 1 9.15 23.01 -12.56
C LEU A 1 8.60 21.88 -11.68
N ALA A 2 9.22 21.67 -10.50
CA ALA A 2 8.68 20.76 -9.49
C ALA A 2 7.34 21.35 -9.01
N ALA A 3 6.24 20.61 -9.19
CA ALA A 3 4.95 21.02 -8.68
C ALA A 3 5.02 21.11 -7.15
N ASN A 4 4.55 22.19 -6.59
CA ASN A 4 4.48 22.35 -5.13
C ASN A 4 3.37 21.44 -4.59
N VAL A 5 3.74 20.23 -4.17
CA VAL A 5 2.81 19.20 -3.69
C VAL A 5 2.04 19.70 -2.46
N ALA A 6 2.65 20.51 -1.60
CA ALA A 6 2.03 21.02 -0.38
C ALA A 6 0.82 21.96 -0.63
N ALA A 7 0.64 22.47 -1.85
CA ALA A 7 -0.51 23.31 -2.23
C ALA A 7 -1.71 22.52 -2.78
N LEU A 8 -1.64 21.17 -2.80
CA LEU A 8 -2.71 20.34 -3.34
C LEU A 8 -3.81 20.11 -2.30
N SER A 9 -5.05 20.37 -2.69
CA SER A 9 -6.25 20.02 -1.93
C SER A 9 -7.29 19.35 -2.83
N GLY A 10 -8.12 18.47 -2.27
CA GLY A 10 -9.21 17.78 -2.97
C GLY A 10 -8.73 16.73 -3.99
N ASP A 11 -9.62 15.91 -4.46
CA ASP A 11 -9.56 14.86 -5.51
C ASP A 11 -8.16 14.26 -5.83
N LEU A 12 -7.43 13.89 -4.77
CA LEU A 12 -6.13 13.23 -4.86
C LEU A 12 -6.30 11.73 -4.97
N ARG A 13 -5.48 11.09 -5.80
CA ARG A 13 -5.33 9.63 -5.86
C ARG A 13 -3.88 9.24 -6.07
N ILE A 14 -3.56 8.03 -5.65
CA ILE A 14 -2.25 7.42 -5.83
C ILE A 14 -2.37 6.27 -6.84
N VAL A 15 -1.46 6.22 -7.81
CA VAL A 15 -1.31 5.07 -8.72
C VAL A 15 0.09 4.51 -8.57
N ILE A 16 0.19 3.20 -8.32
CA ILE A 16 1.45 2.49 -8.14
C ILE A 16 1.62 1.47 -9.26
N GLN A 17 2.69 1.59 -10.03
CA GLN A 17 3.07 0.67 -11.08
C GLN A 17 4.29 -0.14 -10.64
N LYS A 18 4.05 -1.40 -10.26
CA LYS A 18 5.09 -2.27 -9.67
C LYS A 18 6.22 -2.55 -10.65
N SER A 19 5.90 -2.85 -11.91
CA SER A 19 6.89 -3.13 -12.97
C SER A 19 7.81 -1.94 -13.26
N ARG A 20 7.39 -0.73 -12.94
CA ARG A 20 8.16 0.50 -13.14
C ARG A 20 8.83 1.03 -11.87
N TYR A 21 8.56 0.41 -10.72
CA TYR A 21 9.03 0.88 -9.41
C TYR A 21 8.62 2.33 -9.11
N VAL A 22 7.39 2.69 -9.47
CA VAL A 22 6.90 4.06 -9.41
C VAL A 22 5.58 4.15 -8.66
N LEU A 23 5.49 5.15 -7.77
CA LEU A 23 4.27 5.69 -7.20
C LEU A 23 4.04 7.08 -7.79
N THR A 24 2.86 7.32 -8.38
CA THR A 24 2.49 8.64 -8.93
C THR A 24 1.30 9.20 -8.18
N LEU A 25 1.45 10.43 -7.69
CA LEU A 25 0.36 11.23 -7.13
C LEU A 25 -0.38 11.96 -8.26
N TYR A 26 -1.70 11.85 -8.28
CA TYR A 26 -2.58 12.51 -9.24
C TYR A 26 -3.52 13.48 -8.53
N LYS A 27 -3.87 14.57 -9.24
CA LYS A 27 -5.01 15.43 -8.92
C LYS A 27 -6.03 15.32 -10.06
N GLY A 28 -7.18 14.72 -9.77
CA GLY A 28 -8.10 14.30 -10.84
C GLY A 28 -7.41 13.35 -11.81
N VAL A 29 -7.34 13.71 -13.10
CA VAL A 29 -6.66 12.94 -14.15
C VAL A 29 -5.21 13.36 -14.39
N THR A 30 -4.76 14.45 -13.79
CA THR A 30 -3.44 15.05 -14.02
C THR A 30 -2.39 14.44 -13.09
N PRO A 31 -1.29 13.85 -13.61
CA PRO A 31 -0.17 13.43 -12.78
C PRO A 31 0.55 14.67 -12.22
N VAL A 32 0.78 14.67 -10.91
CA VAL A 32 1.44 15.78 -10.21
C VAL A 32 2.92 15.50 -10.03
N LYS A 33 3.25 14.33 -9.45
CA LYS A 33 4.62 13.94 -9.17
C LYS A 33 4.73 12.42 -9.06
N SER A 34 5.87 11.90 -9.48
CA SER A 34 6.21 10.47 -9.37
C SER A 34 7.41 10.27 -8.44
N TYR A 35 7.39 9.16 -7.72
CA TYR A 35 8.36 8.79 -6.71
C TYR A 35 8.85 7.36 -6.94
N TRP A 36 10.10 7.08 -6.63
CA TRP A 36 10.62 5.71 -6.62
C TRP A 36 10.04 4.91 -5.46
N ALA A 37 9.57 3.70 -5.75
CA ALA A 37 8.96 2.82 -4.77
C ALA A 37 9.66 1.45 -4.72
N ALA A 38 9.92 0.95 -3.52
CA ALA A 38 10.35 -0.41 -3.25
C ALA A 38 9.17 -1.26 -2.79
N PHE A 39 9.19 -2.57 -3.07
CA PHE A 39 8.08 -3.49 -2.84
C PHE A 39 8.45 -4.68 -1.95
N GLY A 40 7.52 -5.60 -1.82
CA GLY A 40 7.71 -6.84 -1.09
C GLY A 40 8.71 -7.78 -1.76
N LYS A 41 9.45 -8.55 -0.95
CA LYS A 41 10.42 -9.56 -1.42
C LYS A 41 9.80 -10.59 -2.37
N GLY A 42 8.50 -10.84 -2.25
CA GLY A 42 7.72 -11.70 -3.13
C GLY A 42 7.21 -11.05 -4.41
N TYR A 43 7.71 -9.87 -4.79
CA TYR A 43 7.28 -9.05 -5.91
C TYR A 43 7.04 -9.83 -7.21
N ARG A 44 7.99 -10.69 -7.61
CA ARG A 44 7.90 -11.48 -8.85
C ARG A 44 6.79 -12.54 -8.84
N GLY A 45 6.17 -12.78 -7.69
CA GLY A 45 5.05 -13.71 -7.56
C GLY A 45 3.68 -13.09 -7.90
N GLY A 46 3.63 -11.83 -8.32
CA GLY A 46 2.38 -11.12 -8.65
C GLY A 46 1.64 -10.62 -7.41
N ASP A 47 0.32 -10.69 -7.46
CA ASP A 47 -0.57 -10.20 -6.42
C ASP A 47 -0.43 -10.96 -5.08
N LYS A 48 -0.71 -10.26 -3.99
CA LYS A 48 -0.73 -10.81 -2.63
C LYS A 48 -1.95 -11.69 -2.42
N ARG A 49 -1.72 -12.94 -1.94
CA ARG A 49 -2.78 -13.93 -1.78
C ARG A 49 -2.93 -14.51 -0.37
N ARG A 50 -1.92 -14.33 0.50
CA ARG A 50 -1.95 -14.86 1.87
C ARG A 50 -0.97 -14.14 2.79
N LYS A 51 -1.19 -14.29 4.09
CA LYS A 51 -0.25 -13.82 5.12
C LYS A 51 1.13 -14.47 4.91
N GLY A 52 2.18 -13.68 4.97
CA GLY A 52 3.56 -14.15 4.89
C GLY A 52 4.11 -14.43 3.47
N ASP A 53 3.34 -14.23 2.39
CA ASP A 53 3.82 -14.41 1.01
C ASP A 53 4.78 -13.30 0.54
N LYS A 54 4.91 -12.24 1.34
CA LYS A 54 5.78 -11.09 1.10
C LYS A 54 5.52 -10.37 -0.21
N ARG A 55 4.32 -10.49 -0.74
CA ARG A 55 3.89 -9.83 -1.98
C ARG A 55 3.22 -8.50 -1.67
N THR A 56 3.43 -7.52 -2.53
CA THR A 56 2.64 -6.29 -2.55
C THR A 56 1.36 -6.55 -3.31
N PRO A 57 0.17 -6.23 -2.73
CA PRO A 57 -1.11 -6.47 -3.38
C PRO A 57 -1.29 -5.64 -4.64
N GLU A 58 -2.16 -6.12 -5.53
CA GLU A 58 -2.64 -5.43 -6.72
C GLU A 58 -4.14 -5.18 -6.58
N GLY A 59 -4.64 -4.11 -7.20
CA GLY A 59 -6.06 -3.76 -7.16
C GLY A 59 -6.33 -2.33 -6.70
N GLU A 60 -7.58 -2.10 -6.32
CA GLU A 60 -8.08 -0.80 -5.86
C GLU A 60 -8.22 -0.80 -4.33
N PHE A 61 -7.62 0.19 -3.71
CA PHE A 61 -7.62 0.38 -2.26
C PHE A 61 -7.88 1.84 -1.92
N TYR A 62 -7.96 2.13 -0.65
CA TYR A 62 -7.91 3.47 -0.09
C TYR A 62 -6.99 3.49 1.13
N ILE A 63 -6.50 4.66 1.49
CA ILE A 63 -5.80 4.84 2.76
C ILE A 63 -6.84 4.69 3.87
N CYS A 64 -6.68 3.67 4.73
CA CYS A 64 -7.61 3.40 5.82
C CYS A 64 -7.11 3.85 7.19
N THR A 65 -5.81 4.14 7.32
CA THR A 65 -5.20 4.67 8.54
C THR A 65 -3.95 5.47 8.23
N ILE A 66 -3.68 6.48 9.02
CA ILE A 66 -2.46 7.31 8.93
C ILE A 66 -1.89 7.45 10.33
N ASN A 67 -0.62 7.09 10.50
CA ASN A 67 0.04 7.23 11.80
C ASN A 67 1.55 7.46 11.67
N HIS A 68 2.14 7.99 12.75
CA HIS A 68 3.58 8.02 12.92
C HIS A 68 4.06 6.65 13.40
N SER A 69 4.91 6.01 12.63
CA SER A 69 5.46 4.70 12.98
C SER A 69 6.86 4.84 13.53
N LYS A 70 7.10 4.31 14.74
CA LYS A 70 8.45 4.18 15.30
C LYS A 70 9.34 3.22 14.49
N ARG A 71 8.71 2.29 13.77
CA ARG A 71 9.40 1.26 12.98
C ARG A 71 9.64 1.67 11.54
N PHE A 72 8.73 2.48 10.95
CA PHE A 72 8.70 2.74 9.50
C PHE A 72 8.67 4.23 9.17
N TYR A 73 9.05 5.11 10.08
CA TYR A 73 8.99 6.56 9.98
C TYR A 73 7.55 7.09 10.00
N LYS A 74 6.84 7.09 8.87
CA LYS A 74 5.42 7.40 8.73
C LYS A 74 4.75 6.25 8.00
N PHE A 75 3.49 5.96 8.31
CA PHE A 75 2.77 4.85 7.76
C PHE A 75 1.36 5.27 7.32
N MET A 76 1.05 5.01 6.07
CA MET A 76 -0.27 5.19 5.46
C MET A 76 -0.79 3.80 5.10
N GLY A 77 -1.64 3.22 5.95
CA GLY A 77 -2.17 1.87 5.80
C GLY A 77 -3.23 1.79 4.71
N LEU A 78 -3.15 0.75 3.88
CA LEU A 78 -4.09 0.48 2.81
C LEU A 78 -5.21 -0.44 3.27
N SER A 79 -6.38 -0.32 2.63
CA SER A 79 -7.57 -1.15 2.87
C SER A 79 -7.44 -2.58 2.30
N TYR A 80 -6.22 -3.13 2.26
CA TYR A 80 -6.02 -4.54 1.98
C TYR A 80 -6.32 -5.37 3.25
N PRO A 81 -7.03 -6.52 3.14
CA PRO A 81 -7.55 -7.13 1.93
C PRO A 81 -8.82 -6.44 1.41
N GLY A 82 -8.90 -6.29 0.08
CA GLY A 82 -10.11 -5.87 -0.61
C GLY A 82 -11.08 -7.04 -0.86
N VAL A 83 -12.31 -6.75 -1.29
CA VAL A 83 -13.35 -7.77 -1.55
C VAL A 83 -12.90 -8.81 -2.60
N PRO A 84 -12.24 -8.45 -3.71
CA PRO A 84 -11.76 -9.45 -4.66
C PRO A 84 -10.79 -10.46 -4.03
N HIS A 85 -9.86 -9.99 -3.19
CA HIS A 85 -8.93 -10.87 -2.46
C HIS A 85 -9.65 -11.79 -1.47
N ALA A 86 -10.70 -11.27 -0.82
CA ALA A 86 -11.51 -12.06 0.10
C ALA A 86 -12.34 -13.14 -0.60
N ASN A 87 -12.85 -12.86 -1.82
CA ASN A 87 -13.54 -13.86 -2.65
C ASN A 87 -12.62 -15.04 -2.95
N ASP A 88 -11.44 -14.77 -3.54
CA ASP A 88 -10.46 -15.79 -3.91
C ASP A 88 -9.99 -16.60 -2.68
N ALA A 89 -9.82 -15.91 -1.56
CA ALA A 89 -9.36 -16.55 -0.32
C ALA A 89 -10.44 -17.43 0.34
N LEU A 90 -11.70 -17.05 0.25
CA LEU A 90 -12.82 -17.87 0.71
C LEU A 90 -12.96 -19.12 -0.14
N GLU A 91 -12.93 -18.99 -1.46
CA GLU A 91 -12.98 -20.12 -2.40
C GLU A 91 -11.80 -21.10 -2.20
N SER A 92 -10.63 -20.56 -1.86
CA SER A 92 -9.41 -21.35 -1.61
C SER A 92 -9.30 -21.87 -0.17
N GLY A 93 -10.27 -21.58 0.71
CA GLY A 93 -10.25 -21.99 2.11
C GLY A 93 -9.17 -21.32 2.97
N ILE A 94 -8.63 -20.19 2.53
CA ILE A 94 -7.61 -19.40 3.26
C ILE A 94 -8.27 -18.60 4.38
N ILE A 95 -9.52 -18.18 4.19
CA ILE A 95 -10.33 -17.48 5.19
C ILE A 95 -11.67 -18.17 5.39
N THR A 96 -12.29 -17.92 6.52
CA THR A 96 -13.66 -18.37 6.84
C THR A 96 -14.71 -17.42 6.29
N SER A 97 -15.98 -17.87 6.18
CA SER A 97 -17.11 -17.00 5.80
C SER A 97 -17.26 -15.81 6.74
N ARG A 98 -17.00 -15.99 8.05
CA ARG A 98 -17.05 -14.89 9.02
C ARG A 98 -15.99 -13.83 8.76
N GLU A 99 -14.78 -14.23 8.40
CA GLU A 99 -13.70 -13.31 8.04
C GLU A 99 -14.01 -12.59 6.72
N TYR A 100 -14.59 -13.30 5.75
CA TYR A 100 -15.08 -12.73 4.50
C TYR A 100 -16.10 -11.62 4.75
N ASP A 101 -17.15 -11.91 5.54
CA ASP A 101 -18.19 -10.94 5.87
C ASP A 101 -17.61 -9.70 6.58
N ALA A 102 -16.65 -9.90 7.48
CA ALA A 102 -16.00 -8.80 8.18
C ALA A 102 -15.14 -7.93 7.23
N ILE A 103 -14.43 -8.54 6.28
CA ILE A 103 -13.65 -7.82 5.25
C ILE A 103 -14.59 -7.04 4.34
N LYS A 104 -15.64 -7.68 3.83
CA LYS A 104 -16.63 -7.06 2.95
C LYS A 104 -17.29 -5.86 3.60
N LYS A 105 -17.81 -6.02 4.81
CA LYS A 105 -18.44 -4.93 5.58
C LYS A 105 -17.49 -3.76 5.80
N ALA A 106 -16.21 -4.02 6.17
CA ALA A 106 -15.22 -2.97 6.39
C ALA A 106 -14.95 -2.18 5.10
N ASN A 107 -14.85 -2.86 3.94
CA ASN A 107 -14.66 -2.20 2.65
C ASN A 107 -15.89 -1.38 2.22
N GLU A 108 -17.12 -1.88 2.40
CA GLU A 108 -18.37 -1.16 2.13
C GLU A 108 -18.49 0.12 2.98
N GLU A 109 -18.10 0.04 4.24
CA GLU A 109 -18.10 1.16 5.18
C GLU A 109 -16.83 2.03 5.08
N ARG A 110 -15.91 1.74 4.15
CA ARG A 110 -14.61 2.41 3.96
C ARG A 110 -13.78 2.52 5.24
N ARG A 111 -13.84 1.49 6.06
CA ARG A 111 -13.04 1.33 7.29
C ARG A 111 -11.85 0.41 7.06
N GLN A 112 -10.94 0.38 8.02
CA GLN A 112 -9.83 -0.59 8.03
C GLN A 112 -10.40 -2.02 8.08
N PRO A 113 -10.07 -2.89 7.09
CA PRO A 113 -10.44 -4.31 7.17
C PRO A 113 -9.65 -5.04 8.26
N PRO A 114 -10.13 -6.21 8.72
CA PRO A 114 -9.36 -7.02 9.67
C PRO A 114 -8.05 -7.50 9.05
N TRP A 115 -6.93 -7.23 9.73
CA TRP A 115 -5.59 -7.56 9.26
C TRP A 115 -5.05 -8.90 9.78
N GLU A 116 -5.76 -9.54 10.73
CA GLU A 116 -5.36 -10.79 11.39
C GLU A 116 -6.01 -12.03 10.77
N THR A 117 -6.40 -11.98 9.51
CA THR A 117 -6.95 -13.11 8.75
C THR A 117 -5.85 -13.92 8.04
N GLY A 118 -6.21 -15.02 7.41
CA GLY A 118 -5.33 -15.81 6.56
C GLY A 118 -4.74 -15.03 5.38
N LEU A 119 -5.38 -13.94 4.95
CA LEU A 119 -4.85 -13.00 3.96
C LEU A 119 -3.77 -12.09 4.54
N GLY A 120 -3.78 -11.87 5.85
CA GLY A 120 -2.98 -10.85 6.51
C GLY A 120 -3.51 -9.45 6.23
N GLY A 121 -2.67 -8.47 6.48
CA GLY A 121 -2.98 -7.05 6.33
C GLY A 121 -1.78 -6.19 6.69
N ALA A 122 -2.03 -5.01 7.27
CA ALA A 122 -0.99 -4.05 7.62
C ALA A 122 -0.04 -3.71 6.45
N VAL A 123 -0.56 -3.76 5.23
CA VAL A 123 0.14 -3.25 4.04
C VAL A 123 -0.08 -1.75 3.96
N GLY A 124 0.99 -1.00 3.70
CA GLY A 124 0.90 0.45 3.61
C GLY A 124 2.07 1.05 2.85
N ILE A 125 1.98 2.36 2.67
CA ILE A 125 3.04 3.20 2.14
C ILE A 125 3.80 3.78 3.33
N HIS A 126 5.13 3.68 3.34
CA HIS A 126 5.95 4.13 4.46
C HIS A 126 7.35 4.55 4.04
N GLY A 127 8.06 5.21 4.94
CA GLY A 127 9.46 5.59 4.75
C GLY A 127 10.45 4.45 5.01
N ARG A 128 11.71 4.74 4.80
CA ARG A 128 12.80 3.82 5.09
C ARG A 128 13.23 3.93 6.54
N ILE A 129 13.46 2.79 7.15
CA ILE A 129 14.34 2.74 8.32
C ILE A 129 15.77 2.92 7.81
N ALA A 130 16.57 3.67 8.55
CA ALA A 130 18.01 3.80 8.28
C ALA A 130 18.74 2.48 8.64
N ASP A 131 18.40 1.38 7.94
CA ASP A 131 18.99 0.08 8.20
C ASP A 131 20.04 -0.25 7.14
N ALA A 132 21.28 -0.35 7.58
CA ALA A 132 22.40 -0.80 6.74
C ALA A 132 22.18 -2.22 6.18
N ALA A 133 21.34 -3.04 6.80
CA ALA A 133 21.01 -4.38 6.33
C ALA A 133 20.23 -4.35 5.01
N VAL A 134 19.38 -3.33 4.77
CA VAL A 134 18.63 -3.17 3.51
C VAL A 134 19.56 -2.99 2.32
N ARG A 135 20.71 -2.30 2.51
CA ARG A 135 21.72 -2.08 1.45
C ARG A 135 22.45 -3.35 1.02
N ARG A 136 22.38 -4.42 1.80
CA ARG A 136 23.06 -5.71 1.56
C ARG A 136 22.14 -6.75 0.92
N LEU A 137 20.88 -6.43 0.65
CA LEU A 137 19.95 -7.36 0.00
C LEU A 137 20.33 -7.53 -1.47
N PRO A 138 20.14 -8.75 -2.03
CA PRO A 138 20.36 -9.02 -3.46
C PRO A 138 19.48 -8.16 -4.36
N ASP A 139 18.29 -7.77 -3.87
CA ASP A 139 17.36 -6.87 -4.54
C ASP A 139 16.92 -5.77 -3.55
N PRO A 140 17.65 -4.65 -3.50
CA PRO A 140 17.34 -3.56 -2.57
C PRO A 140 16.05 -2.81 -2.92
N LEU A 141 15.44 -3.07 -4.09
CA LEU A 141 14.16 -2.51 -4.51
C LEU A 141 12.97 -3.33 -4.01
N ASN A 142 13.19 -4.58 -3.56
CA ASN A 142 12.15 -5.47 -3.08
C ASN A 142 12.51 -6.01 -1.70
N TRP A 143 12.53 -5.14 -0.71
CA TRP A 143 13.01 -5.46 0.63
C TRP A 143 11.94 -5.58 1.71
N THR A 144 10.71 -5.14 1.43
CA THR A 144 9.63 -5.16 2.41
C THR A 144 8.97 -6.55 2.51
N ASP A 145 8.07 -6.72 3.46
CA ASP A 145 7.25 -7.92 3.58
C ASP A 145 5.86 -7.77 2.91
N GLY A 146 5.75 -6.79 1.97
CA GLY A 146 4.55 -6.52 1.18
C GLY A 146 4.16 -5.05 1.12
N CYS A 147 4.73 -4.19 1.95
CA CYS A 147 4.50 -2.75 1.91
C CYS A 147 5.18 -2.07 0.72
N ILE A 148 4.78 -0.83 0.48
CA ILE A 148 5.38 0.09 -0.48
C ILE A 148 6.27 1.06 0.29
N ALA A 149 7.57 1.04 0.03
CA ALA A 149 8.52 1.91 0.72
C ALA A 149 9.10 2.96 -0.21
N LEU A 150 9.20 4.20 0.30
CA LEU A 150 9.78 5.35 -0.37
C LEU A 150 10.91 5.94 0.47
N ASN A 151 11.63 6.93 -0.06
CA ASN A 151 12.52 7.74 0.75
C ASN A 151 11.71 8.59 1.74
N ASN A 152 12.30 8.98 2.84
CA ASN A 152 11.58 9.70 3.91
C ASN A 152 11.05 11.06 3.44
N GLU A 153 11.84 11.79 2.65
CA GLU A 153 11.44 13.08 2.08
C GLU A 153 10.21 12.93 1.15
N ASP A 154 10.17 11.86 0.33
CA ASP A 154 9.05 11.56 -0.56
C ASP A 154 7.79 11.18 0.23
N VAL A 155 7.97 10.43 1.33
CA VAL A 155 6.87 10.11 2.24
C VAL A 155 6.32 11.35 2.92
N ASP A 156 7.18 12.29 3.33
CA ASP A 156 6.76 13.55 3.95
C ASP A 156 5.87 14.36 3.02
N GLU A 157 6.23 14.45 1.74
CA GLU A 157 5.42 15.16 0.75
C GLU A 157 4.04 14.51 0.60
N ILE A 158 3.98 13.19 0.39
CA ILE A 158 2.70 12.47 0.22
C ILE A 158 1.87 12.56 1.50
N TYR A 159 2.46 12.31 2.65
CA TYR A 159 1.80 12.34 3.95
C TYR A 159 1.16 13.69 4.27
N SER A 160 1.75 14.79 3.79
CA SER A 160 1.25 16.16 4.02
C SER A 160 -0.05 16.48 3.26
N VAL A 161 -0.37 15.74 2.21
CA VAL A 161 -1.50 16.05 1.31
C VAL A 161 -2.58 14.99 1.24
N VAL A 162 -2.29 13.74 1.63
CA VAL A 162 -3.27 12.65 1.63
C VAL A 162 -4.03 12.58 2.94
N SER A 163 -5.19 11.92 2.90
CA SER A 163 -6.04 11.67 4.07
C SER A 163 -6.59 10.25 4.04
N VAL A 164 -7.17 9.82 5.16
CA VAL A 164 -7.99 8.60 5.17
C VAL A 164 -9.10 8.75 4.12
N GLY A 165 -9.27 7.71 3.30
CA GLY A 165 -10.18 7.70 2.16
C GLY A 165 -9.51 8.02 0.82
N THR A 166 -8.27 8.55 0.77
CA THR A 166 -7.57 8.78 -0.50
C THR A 166 -7.45 7.47 -1.29
N PRO A 167 -7.94 7.44 -2.57
CA PRO A 167 -7.85 6.24 -3.42
C PRO A 167 -6.42 5.86 -3.76
N VAL A 168 -6.15 4.55 -3.77
CA VAL A 168 -4.85 3.97 -4.16
C VAL A 168 -5.08 2.81 -5.12
N ILE A 169 -4.49 2.88 -6.30
CA ILE A 169 -4.54 1.83 -7.32
C ILE A 169 -3.15 1.24 -7.46
N ILE A 170 -3.05 -0.08 -7.36
CA ILE A 170 -1.77 -0.80 -7.52
C ILE A 170 -1.91 -1.75 -8.71
N VAL A 171 -1.07 -1.56 -9.72
CA VAL A 171 -1.01 -2.39 -10.92
C VAL A 171 0.35 -3.09 -11.03
N PRO A 172 0.42 -4.19 -11.81
CA PRO A 172 1.66 -4.92 -12.08
C PRO A 172 2.81 -4.06 -12.58
#